data_c813dfdfb95a8c2b80f97d215324c439
#
_entry.id   c813dfdfb95a8c2b80f97d215324c439
#
_cell.length_a   1.000
_cell.length_b   1.000
_cell.length_c   1.000
_cell.angle_alpha   90.00
_cell.angle_beta   90.00
_cell.angle_gamma   90.00
#
_symmetry.space_group_name_H-M   'P 1'
#
loop_
_entity.id
_entity.type
_entity.pdbx_description
1 polymer ?
#
loop_
_entity_poly.entity_id
_entity_poly.type
_entity_poly.pdbx_seq_one_letter_code
_entity_poly.pdbx_strand_id
1 'polypeptide(L)'
;MFILQHLIKPFNARLVKPSKEYPAGSPQLDPHKKAKKRCDITERQVDDIYLYDMVANSSQQDVKVEKNSRKRLYYFAGGGWQMPASSEHWVLCAEMANQLPNTTVTVVSYPLAPNSAAPVAIPMLMKLYDTLLRQAEEAGETVILAGDSAGGNIVLCLTLSSLLEDPECRCPTAIMAISPSTDLRRHNPEIKIIERHDPILRIPFINGTAKRWRGDWSPIDPRISPLYADVSPLARRDVQVHGVVGRYDILSPDAILFREKCNQAGVHGEWLDWRKQMHCFPLTWSFGLPEGVKSKNWIMDVLRRT
;
A
#
# COMPACT_ATOMS: atom_id res chain seq x y z
N MET A 1 -17.80 -13.83 -7.49
CA MET A 1 -18.42 -12.67 -6.81
C MET A 1 -19.71 -13.01 -6.06
N PHE A 2 -20.71 -13.67 -6.64
CA PHE A 2 -21.97 -14.02 -5.95
C PHE A 2 -21.72 -14.85 -4.68
N ILE A 3 -20.88 -15.88 -4.75
CA ILE A 3 -20.51 -16.74 -3.60
C ILE A 3 -19.80 -15.92 -2.52
N LEU A 4 -18.85 -15.06 -2.88
CA LEU A 4 -18.13 -14.18 -1.94
C LEU A 4 -19.05 -13.18 -1.25
N GLN A 5 -20.01 -12.58 -1.98
CA GLN A 5 -20.99 -11.66 -1.39
C GLN A 5 -21.87 -12.34 -0.34
N HIS A 6 -22.27 -13.59 -0.55
CA HIS A 6 -23.18 -14.28 0.37
C HIS A 6 -22.45 -14.97 1.53
N LEU A 7 -21.21 -15.44 1.33
CA LEU A 7 -20.43 -16.09 2.37
C LEU A 7 -19.61 -15.14 3.23
N ILE A 8 -19.02 -14.10 2.64
CA ILE A 8 -18.15 -13.15 3.37
C ILE A 8 -18.95 -12.02 4.02
N LYS A 9 -19.98 -11.51 3.35
CA LYS A 9 -20.77 -10.38 3.81
C LYS A 9 -21.31 -10.50 5.25
N PRO A 10 -21.80 -11.67 5.73
CA PRO A 10 -22.21 -11.84 7.13
C PRO A 10 -21.06 -11.74 8.13
N PHE A 11 -19.82 -12.01 7.71
CA PHE A 11 -18.63 -12.04 8.57
C PHE A 11 -17.74 -10.79 8.42
N ASN A 12 -18.07 -9.86 7.53
CA ASN A 12 -17.22 -8.71 7.22
C ASN A 12 -16.90 -7.85 8.45
N ALA A 13 -17.82 -7.73 9.41
CA ALA A 13 -17.56 -7.00 10.66
C ALA A 13 -16.39 -7.58 11.47
N ARG A 14 -16.14 -8.89 11.38
CA ARG A 14 -14.99 -9.56 12.02
C ARG A 14 -13.70 -9.43 11.22
N LEU A 15 -13.81 -9.33 9.89
CA LEU A 15 -12.66 -9.21 8.99
C LEU A 15 -12.01 -7.83 9.00
N VAL A 16 -12.80 -6.80 9.36
CA VAL A 16 -12.37 -5.39 9.29
C VAL A 16 -12.28 -4.69 10.65
N LYS A 17 -12.73 -5.33 11.74
CA LYS A 17 -12.57 -4.78 13.10
C LYS A 17 -11.21 -5.19 13.66
N PRO A 18 -10.41 -4.24 14.18
CA PRO A 18 -9.21 -4.59 14.94
C PRO A 18 -9.62 -5.42 16.16
N SER A 19 -8.93 -6.55 16.36
CA SER A 19 -9.13 -7.42 17.53
C SER A 19 -8.59 -6.80 18.82
N LYS A 20 -7.66 -5.87 18.68
CA LYS A 20 -7.03 -5.10 19.76
C LYS A 20 -6.55 -3.76 19.24
N GLU A 21 -6.39 -2.80 20.14
CA GLU A 21 -5.64 -1.57 19.87
C GLU A 21 -4.16 -1.80 20.16
N TYR A 22 -3.30 -1.25 19.31
CA TYR A 22 -1.86 -1.33 19.48
C TYR A 22 -1.36 -0.12 20.27
N PRO A 23 -0.30 -0.25 21.08
CA PRO A 23 0.36 0.89 21.73
C PRO A 23 0.80 1.94 20.71
N ALA A 24 1.10 3.15 21.21
CA ALA A 24 1.71 4.19 20.39
C ALA A 24 3.08 3.73 19.83
N GLY A 25 3.41 4.19 18.63
CA GLY A 25 4.62 3.81 17.93
C GLY A 25 4.42 2.62 16.98
N SER A 26 5.52 2.15 16.42
CA SER A 26 5.55 1.01 15.49
C SER A 26 5.40 -0.31 16.25
N PRO A 27 4.40 -1.14 15.94
CA PRO A 27 4.29 -2.44 16.59
C PRO A 27 5.32 -3.43 16.05
N GLN A 28 5.99 -4.18 16.93
CA GLN A 28 6.75 -5.33 16.53
C GLN A 28 5.82 -6.45 16.08
N LEU A 29 6.10 -7.07 14.93
CA LEU A 29 5.27 -8.10 14.31
C LEU A 29 5.99 -9.46 14.31
N ASP A 30 5.19 -10.53 14.30
CA ASP A 30 5.71 -11.87 14.02
C ASP A 30 5.40 -12.23 12.56
N PRO A 31 6.42 -12.35 11.68
CA PRO A 31 6.21 -12.72 10.29
C PRO A 31 5.49 -14.06 10.14
N HIS A 32 4.50 -14.10 9.24
CA HIS A 32 3.66 -15.28 9.08
C HIS A 32 4.46 -16.51 8.61
N LYS A 33 4.17 -17.70 9.18
CA LYS A 33 4.88 -18.96 8.93
C LYS A 33 5.02 -19.36 7.46
N LYS A 34 4.02 -19.00 6.60
CA LYS A 34 4.09 -19.28 5.16
C LYS A 34 5.13 -18.40 4.46
N ALA A 35 5.36 -17.17 4.94
CA ALA A 35 6.41 -16.29 4.43
C ALA A 35 7.79 -16.78 4.88
N LYS A 36 7.95 -17.13 6.17
CA LYS A 36 9.20 -17.72 6.71
C LYS A 36 9.65 -18.99 5.99
N LYS A 37 8.74 -19.75 5.39
CA LYS A 37 9.07 -20.93 4.58
C LYS A 37 9.62 -20.63 3.20
N ARG A 38 9.42 -19.39 2.70
CA ARG A 38 9.72 -18.99 1.32
C ARG A 38 10.82 -17.94 1.23
N CYS A 39 11.06 -17.23 2.32
CA CYS A 39 12.00 -16.12 2.39
C CYS A 39 12.81 -16.18 3.68
N ASP A 40 14.06 -15.78 3.60
CA ASP A 40 14.81 -15.32 4.74
C ASP A 40 14.25 -13.94 5.13
N ILE A 41 13.87 -13.80 6.39
CA ILE A 41 13.25 -12.57 6.90
C ILE A 41 14.12 -12.01 8.02
N THR A 42 14.64 -10.81 7.82
CA THR A 42 15.44 -10.09 8.80
C THR A 42 14.67 -8.90 9.35
N GLU A 43 14.47 -8.89 10.68
CA GLU A 43 13.91 -7.74 11.38
C GLU A 43 15.02 -6.71 11.63
N ARG A 44 14.73 -5.45 11.36
CA ARG A 44 15.54 -4.29 11.75
C ARG A 44 14.67 -3.13 12.16
N GLN A 45 15.25 -2.14 12.81
CA GLN A 45 14.56 -0.92 13.20
C GLN A 45 15.28 0.29 12.62
N VAL A 46 14.51 1.21 12.02
CA VAL A 46 14.99 2.47 11.48
C VAL A 46 14.04 3.57 11.93
N ASP A 47 14.56 4.66 12.49
CA ASP A 47 13.76 5.78 13.00
C ASP A 47 12.59 5.33 13.89
N ASP A 48 12.85 4.39 14.81
CA ASP A 48 11.87 3.79 15.73
C ASP A 48 10.74 2.99 15.04
N ILE A 49 10.92 2.62 13.77
CA ILE A 49 9.97 1.82 13.01
C ILE A 49 10.56 0.45 12.67
N TYR A 50 9.81 -0.61 12.97
CA TYR A 50 10.17 -1.99 12.63
C TYR A 50 9.99 -2.25 11.13
N LEU A 51 11.02 -2.84 10.54
CA LEU A 51 11.11 -3.23 9.14
C LEU A 51 11.46 -4.71 9.04
N TYR A 52 10.85 -5.41 8.12
CA TYR A 52 11.07 -6.83 7.90
C TYR A 52 11.53 -7.04 6.45
N ASP A 53 12.85 -7.14 6.26
CA ASP A 53 13.46 -7.37 4.96
C ASP A 53 13.30 -8.83 4.56
N MET A 54 12.73 -9.07 3.40
CA MET A 54 12.42 -10.39 2.85
C MET A 54 13.23 -10.62 1.58
N VAL A 55 14.01 -11.68 1.56
CA VAL A 55 14.78 -12.12 0.40
C VAL A 55 14.40 -13.58 0.11
N ALA A 56 14.24 -13.95 -1.16
CA ALA A 56 13.97 -15.34 -1.52
C ALA A 56 15.06 -16.28 -1.00
N ASN A 57 14.65 -17.46 -0.51
CA ASN A 57 15.62 -18.46 -0.03
C ASN A 57 16.61 -18.83 -1.13
N SER A 58 17.88 -18.93 -0.79
CA SER A 58 19.08 -18.94 -1.66
C SER A 58 19.23 -20.11 -2.64
N SER A 59 18.21 -20.93 -2.84
CA SER A 59 18.25 -22.01 -3.84
C SER A 59 18.05 -21.58 -5.31
N GLN A 60 17.86 -20.27 -5.59
CA GLN A 60 17.56 -19.75 -6.94
C GLN A 60 18.39 -18.52 -7.39
N GLN A 61 19.41 -18.08 -6.64
CA GLN A 61 20.16 -16.86 -6.98
C GLN A 61 21.64 -17.14 -7.29
N ASP A 62 21.95 -17.80 -8.42
CA ASP A 62 23.29 -17.91 -8.97
C ASP A 62 23.53 -16.96 -10.18
N VAL A 63 22.98 -15.75 -10.16
CA VAL A 63 23.29 -14.74 -11.17
C VAL A 63 24.10 -13.61 -10.55
N LYS A 64 25.30 -13.37 -11.06
CA LYS A 64 26.08 -12.15 -10.74
C LYS A 64 25.25 -10.94 -11.15
N VAL A 65 24.68 -10.27 -10.15
CA VAL A 65 23.83 -9.09 -10.32
C VAL A 65 24.71 -7.86 -10.44
N GLU A 66 24.54 -7.07 -11.49
CA GLU A 66 25.13 -5.74 -11.57
C GLU A 66 24.57 -4.87 -10.43
N LYS A 67 25.45 -4.10 -9.78
CA LYS A 67 25.10 -3.28 -8.60
C LYS A 67 23.93 -2.32 -8.87
N ASN A 68 23.81 -1.80 -10.09
CA ASN A 68 22.79 -0.84 -10.51
C ASN A 68 21.43 -1.48 -10.86
N SER A 69 21.29 -2.80 -10.77
CA SER A 69 20.03 -3.50 -11.04
C SER A 69 19.28 -3.93 -9.78
N ARG A 70 19.78 -3.58 -8.58
CA ARG A 70 19.13 -3.93 -7.33
C ARG A 70 17.98 -3.00 -7.02
N LYS A 71 16.86 -3.60 -6.54
CA LYS A 71 15.63 -2.90 -6.19
C LYS A 71 15.30 -3.10 -4.71
N ARG A 72 14.76 -2.06 -4.11
CA ARG A 72 14.20 -2.07 -2.77
C ARG A 72 12.71 -1.75 -2.84
N LEU A 73 11.85 -2.71 -2.48
CA LEU A 73 10.41 -2.50 -2.47
C LEU A 73 9.93 -2.41 -1.02
N TYR A 74 9.41 -1.26 -0.60
CA TYR A 74 8.83 -1.06 0.72
C TYR A 74 7.31 -1.22 0.62
N TYR A 75 6.76 -2.19 1.35
CA TYR A 75 5.34 -2.50 1.36
C TYR A 75 4.66 -2.01 2.63
N PHE A 76 3.66 -1.16 2.48
CA PHE A 76 2.78 -0.67 3.54
C PHE A 76 1.45 -1.42 3.48
N ALA A 77 1.17 -2.23 4.49
CA ALA A 77 -0.03 -3.07 4.50
C ALA A 77 -1.30 -2.26 4.77
N GLY A 78 -2.41 -2.68 4.16
CA GLY A 78 -3.74 -2.20 4.48
C GLY A 78 -4.18 -2.59 5.89
N GLY A 79 -5.38 -2.16 6.26
CA GLY A 79 -5.95 -2.45 7.59
C GLY A 79 -6.60 -1.24 8.25
N GLY A 80 -6.99 -0.23 7.43
CA GLY A 80 -7.67 0.98 7.89
C GLY A 80 -6.84 1.77 8.89
N TRP A 81 -5.51 1.74 8.76
CA TRP A 81 -4.53 2.34 9.68
C TRP A 81 -4.58 1.84 11.13
N GLN A 82 -5.34 0.79 11.42
CA GLN A 82 -5.56 0.26 12.77
C GLN A 82 -5.08 -1.18 12.94
N MET A 83 -4.85 -1.89 11.85
CA MET A 83 -4.42 -3.28 11.85
C MET A 83 -3.06 -3.41 11.17
N PRO A 84 -2.15 -4.24 11.72
CA PRO A 84 -0.86 -4.51 11.09
C PRO A 84 -1.01 -5.45 9.89
N ALA A 85 0.10 -5.76 9.23
CA ALA A 85 0.16 -6.71 8.13
C ALA A 85 -0.47 -8.06 8.51
N SER A 86 -1.48 -8.49 7.74
CA SER A 86 -2.15 -9.78 7.87
C SER A 86 -1.33 -10.91 7.22
N SER A 87 -1.77 -12.16 7.41
CA SER A 87 -1.18 -13.34 6.74
C SER A 87 -1.10 -13.18 5.22
N GLU A 88 -2.11 -12.56 4.61
CA GLU A 88 -2.20 -12.35 3.16
C GLU A 88 -1.15 -11.36 2.65
N HIS A 89 -0.88 -10.29 3.43
CA HIS A 89 0.19 -9.35 3.11
C HIS A 89 1.57 -10.01 3.18
N TRP A 90 1.86 -10.76 4.24
CA TRP A 90 3.11 -11.50 4.37
C TRP A 90 3.33 -12.48 3.22
N VAL A 91 2.27 -13.18 2.80
CA VAL A 91 2.35 -14.14 1.68
C VAL A 91 2.52 -13.43 0.34
N LEU A 92 1.88 -12.26 0.14
CA LEU A 92 2.07 -11.45 -1.07
C LEU A 92 3.49 -10.89 -1.15
N CYS A 93 4.02 -10.35 -0.04
CA CYS A 93 5.39 -9.84 0.01
C CYS A 93 6.43 -10.94 -0.24
N ALA A 94 6.21 -12.15 0.32
CA ALA A 94 7.05 -13.31 0.02
C ALA A 94 6.97 -13.73 -1.45
N GLU A 95 5.79 -13.63 -2.08
CA GLU A 95 5.63 -13.88 -3.51
C GLU A 95 6.38 -12.83 -4.34
N MET A 96 6.29 -11.53 -3.97
CA MET A 96 7.06 -10.47 -4.61
C MET A 96 8.56 -10.72 -4.51
N ALA A 97 9.08 -11.05 -3.31
CA ALA A 97 10.50 -11.34 -3.10
C ALA A 97 10.99 -12.53 -3.95
N ASN A 98 10.14 -13.53 -4.21
CA ASN A 98 10.48 -14.69 -5.03
C ASN A 98 10.34 -14.47 -6.53
N GLN A 99 9.49 -13.53 -6.98
CA GLN A 99 9.20 -13.33 -8.41
C GLN A 99 9.87 -12.10 -9.01
N LEU A 100 10.22 -11.11 -8.21
CA LEU A 100 10.88 -9.91 -8.68
C LEU A 100 12.41 -10.10 -8.65
N PRO A 101 13.10 -9.98 -9.79
CA PRO A 101 14.54 -10.17 -9.82
C PRO A 101 15.26 -9.09 -9.00
N ASN A 102 16.31 -9.47 -8.31
CA ASN A 102 17.20 -8.55 -7.59
C ASN A 102 16.50 -7.59 -6.62
N THR A 103 15.37 -8.02 -6.05
CA THR A 103 14.51 -7.18 -5.22
C THR A 103 14.47 -7.67 -3.78
N THR A 104 14.85 -6.80 -2.84
CA THR A 104 14.51 -6.99 -1.43
C THR A 104 13.15 -6.36 -1.17
N VAL A 105 12.21 -7.13 -0.65
CA VAL A 105 10.88 -6.65 -0.26
C VAL A 105 10.85 -6.43 1.24
N THR A 106 10.49 -5.24 1.68
CA THR A 106 10.46 -4.85 3.08
C THR A 106 9.02 -4.57 3.52
N VAL A 107 8.50 -5.32 4.48
CA VAL A 107 7.24 -4.99 5.15
C VAL A 107 7.51 -3.91 6.18
N VAL A 108 6.81 -2.77 6.08
CA VAL A 108 6.93 -1.64 7.00
C VAL A 108 5.83 -1.73 8.06
N SER A 109 6.23 -1.85 9.33
CA SER A 109 5.29 -1.83 10.46
C SER A 109 5.06 -0.40 10.92
N TYR A 110 4.21 0.32 10.21
CA TYR A 110 3.93 1.72 10.54
C TYR A 110 3.08 1.88 11.82
N PRO A 111 3.19 3.03 12.54
CA PRO A 111 2.41 3.34 13.73
C PRO A 111 0.90 3.33 13.45
N LEU A 112 0.11 2.74 14.35
CA LEU A 112 -1.32 2.46 14.14
C LEU A 112 -2.24 3.37 14.96
N ALA A 113 -3.32 3.82 14.33
CA ALA A 113 -4.41 4.52 15.00
C ALA A 113 -5.20 3.57 15.94
N PRO A 114 -5.84 4.08 17.01
CA PRO A 114 -5.95 5.49 17.34
C PRO A 114 -4.75 6.08 18.11
N ASN A 115 -3.88 5.23 18.69
CA ASN A 115 -2.79 5.67 19.58
C ASN A 115 -1.65 6.35 18.84
N SER A 116 -1.55 6.14 17.51
CA SER A 116 -0.69 6.90 16.60
C SER A 116 -1.50 7.35 15.39
N ALA A 117 -2.36 8.36 15.59
CA ALA A 117 -3.09 9.00 14.49
C ALA A 117 -2.13 9.76 13.56
N ALA A 118 -2.61 10.18 12.40
CA ALA A 118 -1.80 10.82 11.36
C ALA A 118 -0.94 12.00 11.86
N PRO A 119 -1.40 12.89 12.75
CA PRO A 119 -0.56 13.95 13.29
C PRO A 119 0.72 13.47 13.98
N VAL A 120 0.71 12.24 14.50
CA VAL A 120 1.88 11.59 15.13
C VAL A 120 2.60 10.69 14.14
N ALA A 121 1.85 9.86 13.41
CA ALA A 121 2.42 8.84 12.52
C ALA A 121 3.08 9.43 11.26
N ILE A 122 2.46 10.44 10.62
CA ILE A 122 3.00 11.01 9.37
C ILE A 122 4.38 11.63 9.55
N PRO A 123 4.66 12.46 10.58
CA PRO A 123 6.02 12.96 10.80
C PRO A 123 7.06 11.84 11.00
N MET A 124 6.72 10.78 11.74
CA MET A 124 7.61 9.62 11.90
C MET A 124 7.86 8.92 10.56
N LEU A 125 6.83 8.75 9.75
CA LEU A 125 6.92 8.12 8.43
C LEU A 125 7.65 8.99 7.40
N MET A 126 7.55 10.31 7.46
CA MET A 126 8.32 11.22 6.61
C MET A 126 9.82 11.11 6.93
N LYS A 127 10.19 11.06 8.21
CA LYS A 127 11.58 10.84 8.63
C LYS A 127 12.10 9.48 8.13
N LEU A 128 11.33 8.41 8.32
CA LEU A 128 11.66 7.09 7.81
C LEU A 128 11.83 7.11 6.28
N TYR A 129 10.90 7.73 5.55
CA TYR A 129 10.91 7.85 4.10
C TYR A 129 12.23 8.46 3.60
N ASP A 130 12.64 9.61 4.14
CA ASP A 130 13.92 10.25 3.77
C ASP A 130 15.11 9.34 4.07
N THR A 131 15.15 8.73 5.26
CA THR A 131 16.23 7.81 5.65
C THR A 131 16.32 6.60 4.72
N LEU A 132 15.18 5.99 4.34
CA LEU A 132 15.17 4.82 3.47
C LEU A 132 15.61 5.15 2.04
N LEU A 133 15.17 6.28 1.49
CA LEU A 133 15.57 6.71 0.16
C LEU A 133 17.05 7.06 0.10
N ARG A 134 17.57 7.74 1.14
CA ARG A 134 19.01 8.02 1.25
C ARG A 134 19.84 6.75 1.34
N GLN A 135 19.44 5.79 2.18
CA GLN A 135 20.14 4.49 2.30
C GLN A 135 20.15 3.70 0.98
N ALA A 136 19.04 3.72 0.25
CA ALA A 136 18.93 3.06 -1.06
C ALA A 136 19.84 3.72 -2.10
N GLU A 137 19.90 5.05 -2.15
CA GLU A 137 20.80 5.81 -3.04
C GLU A 137 22.26 5.48 -2.74
N GLU A 138 22.66 5.51 -1.46
CA GLU A 138 24.02 5.15 -1.01
C GLU A 138 24.39 3.68 -1.38
N ALA A 139 23.39 2.80 -1.40
CA ALA A 139 23.56 1.39 -1.80
C ALA A 139 23.53 1.17 -3.33
N GLY A 140 23.15 2.19 -4.12
CA GLY A 140 22.91 2.08 -5.56
C GLY A 140 21.68 1.21 -5.87
N GLU A 141 20.63 1.33 -5.07
CA GLU A 141 19.35 0.62 -5.23
C GLU A 141 18.26 1.58 -5.71
N THR A 142 17.40 1.13 -6.60
CA THR A 142 16.16 1.85 -6.94
C THR A 142 15.06 1.52 -5.93
N VAL A 143 14.19 2.50 -5.64
CA VAL A 143 13.13 2.34 -4.65
C VAL A 143 11.77 2.29 -5.31
N ILE A 144 10.98 1.29 -4.93
CA ILE A 144 9.56 1.18 -5.23
C ILE A 144 8.79 1.23 -3.92
N LEU A 145 7.76 2.05 -3.84
CA LEU A 145 6.80 2.02 -2.74
C LEU A 145 5.54 1.27 -3.17
N ALA A 146 5.08 0.36 -2.34
CA ALA A 146 3.86 -0.39 -2.59
C ALA A 146 2.96 -0.41 -1.35
N GLY A 147 1.67 -0.51 -1.56
CA GLY A 147 0.74 -0.66 -0.46
C GLY A 147 -0.69 -0.82 -0.93
N ASP A 148 -1.52 -1.38 -0.07
CA ASP A 148 -2.93 -1.57 -0.33
C ASP A 148 -3.80 -0.77 0.64
N SER A 149 -4.97 -0.33 0.21
CA SER A 149 -5.96 0.34 1.07
C SER A 149 -5.36 1.56 1.82
N ALA A 150 -5.25 1.48 3.14
CA ALA A 150 -4.59 2.45 4.02
C ALA A 150 -3.09 2.58 3.71
N GLY A 151 -2.41 1.47 3.40
CA GLY A 151 -1.01 1.49 2.99
C GLY A 151 -0.81 2.15 1.62
N GLY A 152 -1.73 1.92 0.68
CA GLY A 152 -1.76 2.62 -0.60
C GLY A 152 -1.96 4.14 -0.44
N ASN A 153 -2.75 4.56 0.55
CA ASN A 153 -2.85 5.96 0.95
C ASN A 153 -1.50 6.50 1.45
N ILE A 154 -0.86 5.80 2.38
CA ILE A 154 0.40 6.23 3.00
C ILE A 154 1.48 6.46 1.94
N VAL A 155 1.71 5.51 1.03
CA VAL A 155 2.78 5.65 0.03
C VAL A 155 2.55 6.81 -0.92
N LEU A 156 1.30 7.09 -1.30
CA LEU A 156 0.94 8.27 -2.10
C LEU A 156 1.18 9.56 -1.31
N CYS A 157 0.71 9.61 -0.06
CA CYS A 157 0.83 10.80 0.77
C CYS A 157 2.28 11.15 1.10
N LEU A 158 3.11 10.17 1.46
CA LEU A 158 4.53 10.39 1.77
C LEU A 158 5.27 10.98 0.57
N THR A 159 5.12 10.35 -0.61
CA THR A 159 5.80 10.82 -1.81
C THR A 159 5.34 12.21 -2.22
N LEU A 160 4.03 12.47 -2.22
CA LEU A 160 3.48 13.78 -2.57
C LEU A 160 3.90 14.86 -1.57
N SER A 161 3.82 14.58 -0.26
CA SER A 161 4.21 15.55 0.78
C SER A 161 5.69 15.91 0.66
N SER A 162 6.56 14.93 0.49
CA SER A 162 7.99 15.15 0.34
C SER A 162 8.31 16.02 -0.88
N LEU A 163 7.73 15.70 -2.05
CA LEU A 163 7.94 16.45 -3.29
C LEU A 163 7.32 17.86 -3.29
N LEU A 164 6.27 18.08 -2.46
CA LEU A 164 5.68 19.42 -2.30
C LEU A 164 6.47 20.28 -1.31
N GLU A 165 7.12 19.69 -0.32
CA GLU A 165 8.01 20.38 0.61
C GLU A 165 9.35 20.71 -0.05
N ASP A 166 9.95 19.76 -0.76
CA ASP A 166 11.20 19.92 -1.51
C ASP A 166 11.10 19.23 -2.89
N PRO A 167 10.90 19.99 -3.98
CA PRO A 167 10.79 19.42 -5.32
C PRO A 167 12.03 18.65 -5.81
N GLU A 168 13.20 18.89 -5.21
CA GLU A 168 14.45 18.21 -5.56
C GLU A 168 14.81 17.08 -4.60
N CYS A 169 13.96 16.77 -3.61
CA CYS A 169 14.21 15.69 -2.68
C CYS A 169 14.30 14.32 -3.39
N ARG A 170 14.83 13.32 -2.70
CA ARG A 170 14.82 11.95 -3.17
C ARG A 170 13.40 11.44 -3.29
N CYS A 171 13.13 10.67 -4.32
CA CYS A 171 11.82 10.08 -4.55
C CYS A 171 11.94 8.64 -5.07
N PRO A 172 10.90 7.80 -4.89
CA PRO A 172 10.88 6.47 -5.47
C PRO A 172 10.77 6.55 -7.00
N THR A 173 11.22 5.52 -7.70
CA THR A 173 11.00 5.40 -9.15
C THR A 173 9.55 5.12 -9.47
N ALA A 174 8.85 4.38 -8.60
CA ALA A 174 7.44 4.09 -8.79
C ALA A 174 6.68 3.84 -7.47
N ILE A 175 5.37 3.99 -7.58
CA ILE A 175 4.39 3.64 -6.55
C ILE A 175 3.44 2.58 -7.14
N MET A 176 3.17 1.50 -6.38
CA MET A 176 2.11 0.54 -6.66
C MET A 176 1.02 0.67 -5.59
N ALA A 177 -0.11 1.30 -5.95
CA ALA A 177 -1.23 1.56 -5.05
C ALA A 177 -2.40 0.59 -5.33
N ILE A 178 -2.63 -0.38 -4.44
CA ILE A 178 -3.68 -1.38 -4.58
C ILE A 178 -4.93 -0.92 -3.81
N SER A 179 -6.04 -0.67 -4.50
CA SER A 179 -7.30 -0.18 -3.90
C SER A 179 -7.08 0.97 -2.90
N PRO A 180 -6.32 2.03 -3.25
CA PRO A 180 -5.91 3.05 -2.29
C PRO A 180 -7.09 3.87 -1.77
N SER A 181 -6.99 4.30 -0.52
CA SER A 181 -7.88 5.29 0.09
C SER A 181 -7.37 6.69 -0.26
N THR A 182 -8.03 7.43 -1.13
CA THR A 182 -7.52 8.72 -1.66
C THR A 182 -8.28 9.95 -1.18
N ASP A 183 -9.49 9.82 -0.64
CA ASP A 183 -10.28 10.90 -0.01
C ASP A 183 -10.84 10.44 1.35
N LEU A 184 -10.39 11.07 2.45
CA LEU A 184 -10.89 10.76 3.80
C LEU A 184 -12.19 11.48 4.14
N ARG A 185 -12.68 12.37 3.29
CA ARG A 185 -14.00 13.01 3.41
C ARG A 185 -15.15 12.03 3.20
N ARG A 186 -14.94 11.05 2.28
CA ARG A 186 -15.98 10.05 1.91
C ARG A 186 -17.28 10.66 1.39
N HIS A 187 -17.20 11.77 0.66
CA HIS A 187 -18.37 12.48 0.16
C HIS A 187 -18.78 12.08 -1.27
N ASN A 188 -18.01 11.23 -1.96
CA ASN A 188 -18.35 10.78 -3.30
C ASN A 188 -19.69 10.03 -3.28
N PRO A 189 -20.71 10.47 -4.06
CA PRO A 189 -22.05 9.86 -4.04
C PRO A 189 -22.06 8.40 -4.51
N GLU A 190 -21.11 8.01 -5.37
CA GLU A 190 -20.95 6.64 -5.88
C GLU A 190 -20.67 5.63 -4.76
N ILE A 191 -20.07 6.05 -3.64
CA ILE A 191 -19.82 5.22 -2.46
C ILE A 191 -21.10 4.53 -1.98
N LYS A 192 -22.21 5.28 -1.90
CA LYS A 192 -23.51 4.73 -1.48
C LYS A 192 -24.10 3.74 -2.50
N ILE A 193 -23.85 3.99 -3.79
CA ILE A 193 -24.34 3.13 -4.87
C ILE A 193 -23.57 1.80 -4.85
N ILE A 194 -22.25 1.85 -4.63
CA ILE A 194 -21.37 0.67 -4.66
C ILE A 194 -21.49 -0.16 -3.39
N GLU A 195 -21.80 0.43 -2.23
CA GLU A 195 -21.83 -0.27 -0.92
C GLU A 195 -22.64 -1.58 -0.94
N ARG A 196 -23.76 -1.62 -1.68
CA ARG A 196 -24.57 -2.84 -1.82
C ARG A 196 -23.81 -3.99 -2.50
N HIS A 197 -22.80 -3.68 -3.30
CA HIS A 197 -21.99 -4.63 -4.06
C HIS A 197 -20.67 -4.98 -3.38
N ASP A 198 -20.17 -4.12 -2.47
CA ASP A 198 -18.94 -4.38 -1.74
C ASP A 198 -19.15 -5.49 -0.69
N PRO A 199 -18.46 -6.64 -0.79
CA PRO A 199 -18.62 -7.72 0.17
C PRO A 199 -17.82 -7.50 1.46
N ILE A 200 -16.87 -6.57 1.47
CA ILE A 200 -15.92 -6.36 2.57
C ILE A 200 -16.18 -5.08 3.33
N LEU A 201 -16.20 -3.94 2.63
CA LEU A 201 -16.27 -2.63 3.26
C LEU A 201 -17.70 -2.14 3.45
N ARG A 202 -17.88 -1.29 4.46
CA ARG A 202 -19.12 -0.58 4.78
C ARG A 202 -18.84 0.88 5.08
N ILE A 203 -19.78 1.76 4.74
CA ILE A 203 -19.66 3.21 4.98
C ILE A 203 -19.35 3.53 6.45
N PRO A 204 -20.01 2.95 7.47
CA PRO A 204 -19.65 3.23 8.86
C PRO A 204 -18.20 2.83 9.20
N PHE A 205 -17.70 1.75 8.60
CA PHE A 205 -16.32 1.31 8.83
C PHE A 205 -15.32 2.29 8.22
N ILE A 206 -15.46 2.64 6.92
CA ILE A 206 -14.50 3.56 6.27
C ILE A 206 -14.53 4.96 6.88
N ASN A 207 -15.69 5.43 7.35
CA ASN A 207 -15.81 6.70 8.06
C ASN A 207 -15.14 6.63 9.45
N GLY A 208 -15.35 5.53 10.17
CA GLY A 208 -14.76 5.31 11.49
C GLY A 208 -13.24 5.22 11.44
N THR A 209 -12.68 4.51 10.45
CA THR A 209 -11.22 4.40 10.27
C THR A 209 -10.60 5.72 9.85
N ALA A 210 -11.23 6.45 8.91
CA ALA A 210 -10.79 7.77 8.49
C ALA A 210 -10.77 8.77 9.65
N LYS A 211 -11.81 8.76 10.52
CA LYS A 211 -11.88 9.64 11.70
C LYS A 211 -10.76 9.33 12.70
N ARG A 212 -10.49 8.05 12.99
CA ARG A 212 -9.43 7.66 13.93
C ARG A 212 -8.03 7.97 13.37
N TRP A 213 -7.83 7.76 12.06
CA TRP A 213 -6.56 8.05 11.43
C TRP A 213 -6.25 9.54 11.37
N ARG A 214 -7.17 10.37 10.86
CA ARG A 214 -6.91 11.80 10.70
C ARG A 214 -6.68 12.55 12.00
N GLY A 215 -7.17 12.04 13.12
CA GLY A 215 -7.17 12.77 14.40
C GLY A 215 -7.90 14.11 14.28
N ASP A 216 -7.21 15.19 14.56
CA ASP A 216 -7.68 16.58 14.46
C ASP A 216 -7.43 17.22 13.08
N TRP A 217 -6.70 16.57 12.17
CA TRP A 217 -6.47 17.08 10.83
C TRP A 217 -7.76 17.13 10.01
N SER A 218 -7.82 18.10 9.09
CA SER A 218 -8.92 18.20 8.14
C SER A 218 -8.99 16.95 7.26
N PRO A 219 -10.20 16.42 6.96
CA PRO A 219 -10.32 15.26 6.06
C PRO A 219 -9.91 15.55 4.61
N ILE A 220 -9.70 16.82 4.24
CA ILE A 220 -9.17 17.24 2.93
C ILE A 220 -7.69 17.62 2.99
N ASP A 221 -7.03 17.41 4.11
CA ASP A 221 -5.60 17.67 4.23
C ASP A 221 -4.83 16.79 3.24
N PRO A 222 -4.03 17.36 2.32
CA PRO A 222 -3.34 16.59 1.29
C PRO A 222 -2.34 15.58 1.85
N ARG A 223 -1.86 15.77 3.08
CA ARG A 223 -0.95 14.82 3.76
C ARG A 223 -1.62 13.50 4.13
N ILE A 224 -2.96 13.41 4.08
CA ILE A 224 -3.74 12.19 4.37
C ILE A 224 -4.79 11.88 3.30
N SER A 225 -5.11 12.84 2.44
CA SER A 225 -6.08 12.71 1.33
C SER A 225 -5.42 13.15 0.02
N PRO A 226 -4.67 12.26 -0.64
CA PRO A 226 -3.85 12.60 -1.81
C PRO A 226 -4.67 13.10 -3.00
N LEU A 227 -5.98 12.86 -3.03
CA LEU A 227 -6.87 13.44 -4.04
C LEU A 227 -6.83 14.98 -4.06
N TYR A 228 -6.50 15.62 -2.93
CA TYR A 228 -6.42 17.09 -2.81
C TYR A 228 -5.01 17.65 -3.00
N ALA A 229 -3.98 16.79 -3.04
CA ALA A 229 -2.60 17.22 -3.29
C ALA A 229 -2.40 17.65 -4.74
N ASP A 230 -1.48 18.58 -5.01
CA ASP A 230 -0.93 18.77 -6.35
C ASP A 230 -0.09 17.53 -6.72
N VAL A 231 -0.47 16.87 -7.81
CA VAL A 231 0.22 15.66 -8.30
C VAL A 231 1.26 15.95 -9.38
N SER A 232 1.38 17.22 -9.83
CA SER A 232 2.31 17.59 -10.88
C SER A 232 3.79 17.32 -10.54
N PRO A 233 4.23 17.36 -9.25
CA PRO A 233 5.60 16.99 -8.92
C PRO A 233 5.95 15.54 -9.28
N LEU A 234 4.99 14.61 -9.26
CA LEU A 234 5.23 13.23 -9.69
C LEU A 234 5.65 13.15 -11.16
N ALA A 235 4.97 13.92 -12.04
CA ALA A 235 5.31 13.96 -13.46
C ALA A 235 6.68 14.63 -13.68
N ARG A 236 6.97 15.73 -12.97
CA ARG A 236 8.26 16.44 -13.09
C ARG A 236 9.46 15.58 -12.67
N ARG A 237 9.25 14.68 -11.71
CA ARG A 237 10.30 13.78 -11.18
C ARG A 237 10.24 12.37 -11.77
N ASP A 238 9.42 12.18 -12.82
CA ASP A 238 9.19 10.88 -13.49
C ASP A 238 8.86 9.73 -12.52
N VAL A 239 8.14 10.04 -11.45
CA VAL A 239 7.65 9.02 -10.51
C VAL A 239 6.43 8.34 -11.12
N GLN A 240 6.55 7.06 -11.44
CA GLN A 240 5.44 6.29 -12.00
C GLN A 240 4.41 5.94 -10.91
N VAL A 241 3.11 6.08 -11.24
CA VAL A 241 2.04 5.69 -10.32
C VAL A 241 1.18 4.61 -10.93
N HIS A 242 1.43 3.39 -10.50
CA HIS A 242 0.64 2.22 -10.89
C HIS A 242 -0.45 1.94 -9.86
N GLY A 243 -1.55 1.33 -10.28
CA GLY A 243 -2.61 1.00 -9.34
C GLY A 243 -3.52 -0.14 -9.77
N VAL A 244 -4.26 -0.64 -8.79
CA VAL A 244 -5.31 -1.65 -9.01
C VAL A 244 -6.60 -1.17 -8.35
N VAL A 245 -7.71 -1.20 -9.06
CA VAL A 245 -9.04 -0.90 -8.51
C VAL A 245 -10.05 -1.95 -8.92
N GLY A 246 -10.90 -2.33 -7.98
CA GLY A 246 -12.07 -3.16 -8.21
C GLY A 246 -13.34 -2.31 -8.12
N ARG A 247 -14.20 -2.30 -9.14
CA ARG A 247 -15.38 -1.40 -9.18
C ARG A 247 -16.53 -1.78 -8.24
N TYR A 248 -16.38 -2.86 -7.46
CA TYR A 248 -17.26 -3.19 -6.34
C TYR A 248 -16.61 -2.89 -4.98
N ASP A 249 -15.58 -2.04 -4.98
CA ASP A 249 -14.92 -1.48 -3.81
C ASP A 249 -15.46 -0.05 -3.59
N ILE A 250 -15.99 0.24 -2.40
CA ILE A 250 -16.53 1.58 -2.08
C ILE A 250 -15.46 2.68 -2.03
N LEU A 251 -14.16 2.33 -2.04
CA LEU A 251 -13.07 3.29 -2.16
C LEU A 251 -12.70 3.57 -3.62
N SER A 252 -13.17 2.75 -4.57
CA SER A 252 -12.77 2.87 -5.98
C SER A 252 -13.18 4.18 -6.65
N PRO A 253 -14.33 4.83 -6.36
CA PRO A 253 -14.67 6.09 -7.02
C PRO A 253 -13.61 7.18 -6.82
N ASP A 254 -13.12 7.34 -5.58
CA ASP A 254 -12.12 8.36 -5.26
C ASP A 254 -10.74 7.97 -5.80
N ALA A 255 -10.39 6.68 -5.81
CA ALA A 255 -9.16 6.18 -6.43
C ALA A 255 -9.14 6.39 -7.95
N ILE A 256 -10.29 6.27 -8.62
CA ILE A 256 -10.44 6.55 -10.05
C ILE A 256 -10.26 8.05 -10.32
N LEU A 257 -10.86 8.93 -9.51
CA LEU A 257 -10.64 10.38 -9.61
C LEU A 257 -9.16 10.75 -9.41
N PHE A 258 -8.49 10.10 -8.46
CA PHE A 258 -7.06 10.30 -8.27
C PHE A 258 -6.24 9.86 -9.49
N ARG A 259 -6.52 8.69 -10.07
CA ARG A 259 -5.91 8.23 -11.32
C ARG A 259 -6.12 9.23 -12.46
N GLU A 260 -7.34 9.72 -12.64
CA GLU A 260 -7.67 10.70 -13.68
C GLU A 260 -6.89 12.00 -13.48
N LYS A 261 -6.77 12.46 -12.24
CA LYS A 261 -5.95 13.61 -11.89
C LYS A 261 -4.47 13.40 -12.24
N CYS A 262 -3.91 12.22 -11.93
CA CYS A 262 -2.56 11.85 -12.34
C CYS A 262 -2.38 11.88 -13.86
N ASN A 263 -3.30 11.27 -14.60
CA ASN A 263 -3.27 11.26 -16.06
C ASN A 263 -3.32 12.68 -16.65
N GLN A 264 -4.16 13.57 -16.11
CA GLN A 264 -4.27 14.97 -16.55
C GLN A 264 -3.00 15.76 -16.27
N ALA A 265 -2.27 15.42 -15.23
CA ALA A 265 -0.99 16.03 -14.87
C ALA A 265 0.21 15.41 -15.61
N GLY A 266 0.02 14.42 -16.47
CA GLY A 266 1.08 13.74 -17.21
C GLY A 266 1.88 12.73 -16.37
N VAL A 267 1.35 12.28 -15.24
CA VAL A 267 1.99 11.24 -14.43
C VAL A 267 1.85 9.88 -15.15
N HIS A 268 2.99 9.24 -15.42
CA HIS A 268 3.02 7.92 -16.05
C HIS A 268 2.64 6.81 -15.07
N GLY A 269 2.05 5.73 -15.61
CA GLY A 269 1.73 4.55 -14.83
C GLY A 269 0.61 3.73 -15.44
N GLU A 270 0.53 2.48 -15.02
CA GLU A 270 -0.47 1.52 -15.47
C GLU A 270 -1.51 1.26 -14.38
N TRP A 271 -2.78 1.16 -14.77
CA TRP A 271 -3.87 0.89 -13.84
C TRP A 271 -4.70 -0.30 -14.29
N LEU A 272 -4.79 -1.31 -13.41
CA LEU A 272 -5.72 -2.42 -13.59
C LEU A 272 -7.08 -2.04 -12.99
N ASP A 273 -8.02 -1.72 -13.85
CA ASP A 273 -9.41 -1.40 -13.49
C ASP A 273 -10.30 -2.62 -13.76
N TRP A 274 -10.79 -3.28 -12.71
CA TRP A 274 -11.53 -4.52 -12.87
C TRP A 274 -13.00 -4.39 -12.47
N ARG A 275 -13.85 -4.60 -13.46
CA ARG A 275 -15.31 -4.42 -13.37
C ARG A 275 -15.97 -5.40 -12.44
N LYS A 276 -16.35 -5.41 -11.34
CA LYS A 276 -16.99 -6.35 -10.39
C LYS A 276 -16.00 -7.03 -9.45
N GLN A 277 -14.84 -6.41 -9.19
CA GLN A 277 -13.95 -6.87 -8.15
C GLN A 277 -14.06 -6.02 -6.89
N MET A 278 -13.83 -6.67 -5.75
CA MET A 278 -13.94 -6.09 -4.41
C MET A 278 -12.65 -5.40 -3.98
N HIS A 279 -12.71 -4.76 -2.83
CA HIS A 279 -11.57 -4.15 -2.15
C HIS A 279 -10.40 -5.12 -2.00
N CYS A 280 -9.19 -4.68 -2.38
CA CYS A 280 -7.93 -5.44 -2.27
C CYS A 280 -7.99 -6.87 -2.84
N PHE A 281 -8.77 -7.11 -3.89
CA PHE A 281 -8.95 -8.44 -4.47
C PHE A 281 -7.64 -9.13 -4.92
N PRO A 282 -6.53 -8.46 -5.24
CA PRO A 282 -5.26 -9.14 -5.49
C PRO A 282 -4.78 -10.00 -4.33
N LEU A 283 -5.08 -9.64 -3.07
CA LEU A 283 -4.72 -10.44 -1.90
C LEU A 283 -5.40 -11.82 -1.86
N THR A 284 -6.47 -12.00 -2.63
CA THR A 284 -7.20 -13.28 -2.70
C THR A 284 -6.50 -14.34 -3.54
N TRP A 285 -5.37 -14.01 -4.19
CA TRP A 285 -4.62 -14.95 -5.01
C TRP A 285 -4.18 -16.20 -4.23
N SER A 286 -3.85 -16.03 -2.95
CA SER A 286 -3.39 -17.11 -2.07
C SER A 286 -4.48 -18.17 -1.77
N PHE A 287 -5.74 -17.83 -2.08
CA PHE A 287 -6.89 -18.74 -2.01
C PHE A 287 -7.23 -19.38 -3.38
N GLY A 288 -6.41 -19.14 -4.40
CA GLY A 288 -6.59 -19.69 -5.75
C GLY A 288 -7.72 -19.05 -6.54
N LEU A 289 -8.23 -17.87 -6.14
CA LEU A 289 -9.27 -17.19 -6.91
C LEU A 289 -8.68 -16.64 -8.21
N PRO A 290 -9.27 -16.98 -9.39
CA PRO A 290 -8.66 -16.69 -10.70
C PRO A 290 -8.35 -15.20 -10.91
N GLU A 291 -9.23 -14.31 -10.48
CA GLU A 291 -9.04 -12.87 -10.62
C GLU A 291 -7.93 -12.36 -9.69
N GLY A 292 -7.84 -12.91 -8.48
CA GLY A 292 -6.74 -12.64 -7.56
C GLY A 292 -5.40 -13.05 -8.15
N VAL A 293 -5.33 -14.26 -8.74
CA VAL A 293 -4.11 -14.76 -9.42
C VAL A 293 -3.74 -13.88 -10.61
N LYS A 294 -4.70 -13.54 -11.47
CA LYS A 294 -4.45 -12.69 -12.64
C LYS A 294 -3.96 -11.28 -12.24
N SER A 295 -4.60 -10.67 -11.24
CA SER A 295 -4.20 -9.34 -10.78
C SER A 295 -2.84 -9.35 -10.08
N LYS A 296 -2.54 -10.40 -9.28
CA LYS A 296 -1.21 -10.60 -8.70
C LYS A 296 -0.15 -10.71 -9.81
N ASN A 297 -0.39 -11.51 -10.84
CA ASN A 297 0.54 -11.65 -11.96
C ASN A 297 0.73 -10.31 -12.70
N TRP A 298 -0.34 -9.57 -12.95
CA TRP A 298 -0.27 -8.24 -13.55
C TRP A 298 0.59 -7.28 -12.70
N ILE A 299 0.43 -7.26 -11.37
CA ILE A 299 1.27 -6.48 -10.46
C ILE A 299 2.74 -6.87 -10.63
N MET A 300 3.06 -8.18 -10.64
CA MET A 300 4.44 -8.65 -10.81
C MET A 300 5.02 -8.22 -12.17
N ASP A 301 4.21 -8.29 -13.23
CA ASP A 301 4.66 -7.90 -14.57
C ASP A 301 4.93 -6.40 -14.67
N VAL A 302 4.12 -5.56 -14.05
CA VAL A 302 4.37 -4.12 -13.94
C VAL A 302 5.66 -3.87 -13.17
N LEU A 303 5.80 -4.42 -11.96
CA LEU A 303 6.97 -4.19 -11.09
C LEU A 303 8.30 -4.73 -11.66
N ARG A 304 8.25 -5.71 -12.56
CA ARG A 304 9.46 -6.16 -13.29
C ARG A 304 9.96 -5.13 -14.28
N ARG A 305 9.05 -4.38 -14.92
CA ARG A 305 9.38 -3.37 -15.93
C ARG A 305 9.75 -2.01 -15.32
N THR A 306 9.37 -1.79 -14.10
CA THR A 306 9.79 -0.64 -13.28
C THR A 306 11.18 -0.86 -12.71
#